data_b916dc9113d4e2441eef1ec0a4bcd969
#
_entry.id   b916dc9113d4e2441eef1ec0a4bcd969
#
_cell.length_a   1.000
_cell.length_b   1.000
_cell.length_c   1.000
_cell.angle_alpha   90.00
_cell.angle_beta   90.00
_cell.angle_gamma   90.00
#
_symmetry.space_group_name_H-M   'P 1'
#
loop_
_entity.id
_entity.type
_entity.pdbx_description
1 polymer ?
#
loop_
_entity_poly.entity_id
_entity_poly.type
_entity_poly.pdbx_seq_one_letter_code
_entity_poly.pdbx_strand_id
1 'polypeptide(L)'
;PDSAVSAAKYNLRYTLWKIKKSTDIGEGGRSLIKLDREYCCIDRAYDYICDLQTIDEIDPETRSADELKRACDAFGGELLEGYYFNHCEDLNELILSQRIYYEKRKNRLLMKAAELYEQRDMLPEAVGILERVMEYEPYNEQLALRLMTLYERGGDRSRAIRFFNEFRNRLASNLEIYPGSAITQKY
;
A
#
# COMPACT_ATOMS: atom_id res chain seq x y z
N PRO A 1 23.39 9.65 -15.72
CA PRO A 1 24.47 8.66 -15.56
C PRO A 1 25.72 9.03 -16.34
N ASP A 2 25.60 9.65 -17.53
CA ASP A 2 26.75 9.88 -18.44
C ASP A 2 27.49 11.20 -18.26
N SER A 3 27.21 11.92 -17.18
CA SER A 3 27.90 13.19 -16.89
C SER A 3 29.27 12.95 -16.26
N ALA A 4 30.27 13.80 -16.59
CA ALA A 4 31.53 13.80 -15.88
C ALA A 4 31.28 13.95 -14.36
N VAL A 5 32.06 13.26 -13.53
CA VAL A 5 31.86 13.20 -12.06
C VAL A 5 31.77 14.60 -11.42
N SER A 6 32.52 15.58 -11.93
CA SER A 6 32.45 16.96 -11.48
C SER A 6 31.10 17.62 -11.79
N ALA A 7 30.54 17.40 -12.98
CA ALA A 7 29.23 17.91 -13.38
C ALA A 7 28.10 17.25 -12.60
N ALA A 8 28.19 15.94 -12.37
CA ALA A 8 27.23 15.20 -11.54
C ALA A 8 27.19 15.73 -10.10
N LYS A 9 28.36 15.96 -9.47
CA LYS A 9 28.47 16.56 -8.14
C LYS A 9 27.92 17.98 -8.08
N TYR A 10 28.15 18.78 -9.10
CA TYR A 10 27.58 20.13 -9.18
C TYR A 10 26.05 20.08 -9.26
N ASN A 11 25.51 19.29 -10.17
CA ASN A 11 24.06 19.13 -10.36
C ASN A 11 23.38 18.62 -9.09
N LEU A 12 23.98 17.65 -8.39
CA LEU A 12 23.46 17.13 -7.13
C LEU A 12 23.40 18.25 -6.07
N ARG A 13 24.49 18.99 -5.87
CA ARG A 13 24.54 20.10 -4.91
C ARG A 13 23.52 21.19 -5.23
N TYR A 14 23.36 21.52 -6.50
CA TYR A 14 22.39 22.51 -6.96
C TYR A 14 20.95 22.05 -6.71
N THR A 15 20.65 20.76 -7.00
CA THR A 15 19.34 20.18 -6.75
C THR A 15 19.03 20.16 -5.24
N LEU A 16 19.95 19.71 -4.42
CA LEU A 16 19.80 19.71 -2.97
C LEU A 16 19.59 21.12 -2.40
N TRP A 17 20.31 22.10 -2.92
CA TRP A 17 20.11 23.50 -2.55
C TRP A 17 18.70 24.00 -2.92
N LYS A 18 18.22 23.67 -4.13
CA LYS A 18 16.84 24.00 -4.56
C LYS A 18 15.80 23.37 -3.64
N ILE A 19 15.92 22.08 -3.37
CA ILE A 19 14.99 21.37 -2.48
C ILE A 19 15.01 22.04 -1.10
N LYS A 20 16.18 22.26 -0.54
CA LYS A 20 16.32 22.96 0.75
C LYS A 20 15.61 24.30 0.74
N LYS A 21 15.86 25.13 -0.27
CA LYS A 21 15.24 26.45 -0.40
C LYS A 21 13.71 26.39 -0.53
N SER A 22 13.15 25.37 -1.20
CA SER A 22 11.71 25.21 -1.37
C SER A 22 11.01 24.61 -0.14
N THR A 23 11.76 23.92 0.74
CA THR A 23 11.24 23.27 1.95
C THR A 23 11.54 24.06 3.22
N ASP A 24 12.41 25.07 3.17
CA ASP A 24 12.67 26.01 4.27
C ASP A 24 11.50 27.01 4.39
N ILE A 25 10.36 26.50 4.81
CA ILE A 25 9.15 27.31 5.03
C ILE A 25 9.05 27.56 6.53
N GLY A 26 9.54 28.70 7.01
CA GLY A 26 9.28 29.11 8.38
C GLY A 26 10.32 30.02 9.03
N GLU A 27 9.82 30.81 9.95
CA GLU A 27 10.64 31.67 10.86
C GLU A 27 11.35 30.77 11.88
N GLY A 28 12.58 30.42 11.64
CA GLY A 28 13.34 29.65 12.64
C GLY A 28 14.52 28.85 12.13
N GLY A 29 14.83 28.92 10.82
CA GLY A 29 16.05 28.33 10.27
C GLY A 29 16.15 26.80 10.31
N ARG A 30 15.05 26.10 10.57
CA ARG A 30 15.00 24.63 10.47
C ARG A 30 14.73 24.21 9.02
N SER A 31 15.53 23.29 8.52
CA SER A 31 15.38 22.73 7.19
C SER A 31 14.85 21.31 7.28
N LEU A 32 13.90 20.95 6.41
CA LEU A 32 13.44 19.56 6.27
C LEU A 32 14.60 18.63 5.92
N ILE A 33 15.59 19.13 5.18
CA ILE A 33 16.71 18.34 4.71
C ILE A 33 17.99 18.72 5.47
N LYS A 34 18.58 17.73 6.13
CA LYS A 34 19.95 17.79 6.65
C LYS A 34 20.93 17.30 5.61
N LEU A 35 21.95 18.11 5.35
CA LEU A 35 23.05 17.81 4.46
C LEU A 35 24.34 17.68 5.27
N ASP A 36 25.04 16.59 5.11
CA ASP A 36 26.40 16.38 5.57
C ASP A 36 27.30 16.12 4.35
N ARG A 37 28.60 15.91 4.59
CA ARG A 37 29.56 15.66 3.52
C ARG A 37 29.29 14.38 2.74
N GLU A 38 28.71 13.37 3.39
CA GLU A 38 28.55 12.01 2.88
C GLU A 38 27.08 11.60 2.66
N TYR A 39 26.12 12.28 3.29
CA TYR A 39 24.71 11.90 3.22
C TYR A 39 23.75 13.08 3.20
N CYS A 40 22.57 12.80 2.71
CA CYS A 40 21.41 13.67 2.76
C CYS A 40 20.28 12.89 3.45
N CYS A 41 19.63 13.47 4.43
CA CYS A 41 18.50 12.85 5.12
C CYS A 41 17.43 13.89 5.49
N ILE A 42 16.23 13.39 5.77
CA ILE A 42 15.16 14.20 6.35
C ILE A 42 15.48 14.46 7.83
N ASP A 43 15.34 15.70 8.27
CA ASP A 43 15.46 16.05 9.69
C ASP A 43 14.21 15.57 10.44
N ARG A 44 14.33 14.50 11.23
CA ARG A 44 13.25 13.97 12.05
C ARG A 44 12.73 14.95 13.13
N ALA A 45 13.49 16.01 13.44
CA ALA A 45 13.05 17.07 14.33
C ALA A 45 12.21 18.16 13.63
N TYR A 46 12.08 18.06 12.29
CA TYR A 46 11.18 18.90 11.51
C TYR A 46 9.75 18.33 11.63
N ASP A 47 8.77 19.20 11.80
CA ASP A 47 7.37 18.79 11.89
C ASP A 47 6.82 18.49 10.48
N TYR A 48 6.72 17.20 10.16
CA TYR A 48 6.18 16.71 8.88
C TYR A 48 5.36 15.44 9.07
N ILE A 49 4.46 15.22 8.17
CA ILE A 49 3.68 13.98 8.08
C ILE A 49 4.16 13.22 6.84
N CYS A 50 4.50 11.95 7.03
CA CYS A 50 4.86 11.04 5.94
C CYS A 50 3.97 9.78 6.02
N ASP A 51 3.21 9.54 4.98
CA ASP A 51 2.33 8.39 4.85
C ASP A 51 3.09 7.07 4.88
N LEU A 52 4.25 7.00 4.23
CA LEU A 52 5.13 5.82 4.25
C LEU A 52 5.60 5.51 5.67
N GLN A 53 6.02 6.53 6.43
CA GLN A 53 6.46 6.35 7.81
C GLN A 53 5.30 5.84 8.69
N THR A 54 4.09 6.36 8.48
CA THR A 54 2.90 5.90 9.19
C THR A 54 2.64 4.41 8.95
N ILE A 55 2.77 3.95 7.71
CA ILE A 55 2.61 2.53 7.33
C ILE A 55 3.73 1.65 7.92
N ASP A 56 4.96 2.14 7.96
CA ASP A 56 6.10 1.37 8.47
C ASP A 56 6.12 1.27 10.00
N GLU A 57 5.75 2.33 10.70
CA GLU A 57 5.83 2.40 12.17
C GLU A 57 4.60 1.81 12.87
N ILE A 58 3.48 1.62 12.15
CA ILE A 58 2.27 1.08 12.77
C ILE A 58 2.42 -0.41 13.09
N ASP A 59 2.20 -0.75 14.36
CA ASP A 59 2.18 -2.15 14.80
C ASP A 59 0.75 -2.70 14.74
N PRO A 60 0.45 -3.68 13.86
CA PRO A 60 -0.88 -4.23 13.70
C PRO A 60 -1.42 -4.95 14.95
N GLU A 61 -0.55 -5.41 15.85
CA GLU A 61 -0.98 -6.16 17.03
C GLU A 61 -1.43 -5.25 18.18
N THR A 62 -1.02 -3.98 18.17
CA THR A 62 -1.34 -3.03 19.25
C THR A 62 -2.41 -2.00 18.87
N ARG A 63 -2.85 -1.99 17.61
CA ARG A 63 -3.77 -0.98 17.07
C ARG A 63 -5.17 -1.53 16.85
N SER A 64 -6.15 -0.64 16.95
CA SER A 64 -7.54 -0.95 16.60
C SER A 64 -7.75 -1.05 15.10
N ALA A 65 -8.83 -1.72 14.67
CA ALA A 65 -9.21 -1.83 13.27
C ALA A 65 -9.34 -0.46 12.59
N ASP A 66 -9.93 0.52 13.27
CA ASP A 66 -10.10 1.88 12.74
C ASP A 66 -8.78 2.62 12.56
N GLU A 67 -7.80 2.43 13.45
CA GLU A 67 -6.47 3.03 13.31
C GLU A 67 -5.73 2.42 12.13
N LEU A 68 -5.76 1.09 11.99
CA LEU A 68 -5.14 0.39 10.86
C LEU A 68 -5.77 0.82 9.52
N LYS A 69 -7.10 0.88 9.47
CA LYS A 69 -7.83 1.34 8.28
C LYS A 69 -7.44 2.78 7.93
N ARG A 70 -7.45 3.71 8.91
CA ARG A 70 -7.08 5.12 8.68
C ARG A 70 -5.65 5.26 8.17
N ALA A 71 -4.69 4.50 8.70
CA ALA A 71 -3.32 4.51 8.21
C ALA A 71 -3.24 4.06 6.74
N CYS A 72 -3.98 3.00 6.37
CA CYS A 72 -4.06 2.54 4.99
C CYS A 72 -4.78 3.53 4.06
N ASP A 73 -5.78 4.26 4.56
CA ASP A 73 -6.52 5.27 3.78
C ASP A 73 -5.69 6.54 3.57
N ALA A 74 -4.82 6.90 4.53
CA ALA A 74 -3.88 8.00 4.38
C ALA A 74 -2.80 7.72 3.33
N PHE A 75 -2.45 6.45 3.12
CA PHE A 75 -1.57 5.99 2.04
C PHE A 75 -2.38 5.83 0.75
N GLY A 76 -2.55 6.94 0.02
CA GLY A 76 -3.34 7.01 -1.21
C GLY A 76 -2.54 6.63 -2.47
N GLY A 77 -2.98 5.61 -3.22
CA GLY A 77 -2.35 5.24 -4.49
C GLY A 77 -1.05 4.43 -4.36
N GLU A 78 -0.27 4.39 -5.41
CA GLU A 78 1.05 3.76 -5.44
C GLU A 78 2.16 4.76 -5.05
N LEU A 79 3.25 4.25 -4.50
CA LEU A 79 4.44 5.08 -4.28
C LEU A 79 4.92 5.71 -5.59
N LEU A 80 5.01 7.05 -5.64
CA LEU A 80 5.41 7.81 -6.82
C LEU A 80 4.60 7.41 -8.06
N GLU A 81 3.28 7.29 -7.94
CA GLU A 81 2.38 6.95 -9.03
C GLU A 81 2.56 7.91 -10.22
N GLY A 82 2.67 7.34 -11.43
CA GLY A 82 2.89 8.11 -12.65
C GLY A 82 4.32 8.59 -12.88
N TYR A 83 5.23 8.43 -11.93
CA TYR A 83 6.64 8.80 -12.12
C TYR A 83 7.42 7.65 -12.73
N TYR A 84 8.12 7.96 -13.82
CA TYR A 84 9.13 7.14 -14.46
C TYR A 84 10.33 8.02 -14.84
N PHE A 85 11.53 7.58 -14.52
CA PHE A 85 12.76 8.35 -14.72
C PHE A 85 13.54 7.78 -15.91
N ASN A 86 13.55 8.51 -17.02
CA ASN A 86 14.29 8.10 -18.22
C ASN A 86 15.80 7.99 -17.90
N HIS A 87 16.45 6.94 -18.40
CA HIS A 87 17.88 6.66 -18.22
C HIS A 87 18.29 6.49 -16.74
N CYS A 88 17.38 6.02 -15.89
CA CYS A 88 17.60 5.76 -14.46
C CYS A 88 17.00 4.40 -14.08
N GLU A 89 17.42 3.34 -14.76
CA GLU A 89 16.88 1.98 -14.64
C GLU A 89 16.95 1.50 -13.19
N ASP A 90 18.10 1.62 -12.53
CA ASP A 90 18.30 1.23 -11.12
C ASP A 90 17.30 1.94 -10.16
N LEU A 91 17.02 3.23 -10.44
CA LEU A 91 16.05 3.99 -9.64
C LEU A 91 14.62 3.48 -9.89
N ASN A 92 14.27 3.19 -11.14
CA ASN A 92 12.95 2.67 -11.48
C ASN A 92 12.74 1.27 -10.88
N GLU A 93 13.75 0.41 -10.87
CA GLU A 93 13.72 -0.90 -10.21
C GLU A 93 13.57 -0.76 -8.69
N LEU A 94 14.28 0.17 -8.08
CA LEU A 94 14.12 0.48 -6.65
C LEU A 94 12.68 0.94 -6.35
N ILE A 95 12.12 1.88 -7.14
CA ILE A 95 10.75 2.36 -6.97
C ILE A 95 9.76 1.20 -7.10
N LEU A 96 9.92 0.33 -8.10
CA LEU A 96 9.05 -0.82 -8.29
C LEU A 96 9.12 -1.78 -7.09
N SER A 97 10.32 -2.08 -6.59
CA SER A 97 10.48 -2.93 -5.42
C SER A 97 9.83 -2.34 -4.17
N GLN A 98 9.92 -1.02 -3.98
CA GLN A 98 9.28 -0.31 -2.87
C GLN A 98 7.75 -0.26 -3.03
N ARG A 99 7.22 -0.10 -4.24
CA ARG A 99 5.77 -0.23 -4.51
C ARG A 99 5.24 -1.57 -4.05
N ILE A 100 5.87 -2.66 -4.46
CA ILE A 100 5.51 -4.02 -4.07
C ILE A 100 5.59 -4.20 -2.53
N TYR A 101 6.62 -3.66 -1.90
CA TYR A 101 6.77 -3.72 -0.44
C TYR A 101 5.62 -3.02 0.28
N TYR A 102 5.32 -1.76 -0.08
CA TYR A 102 4.27 -0.98 0.57
C TYR A 102 2.87 -1.52 0.29
N GLU A 103 2.62 -2.04 -0.90
CA GLU A 103 1.37 -2.71 -1.23
C GLU A 103 1.14 -3.94 -0.35
N LYS A 104 2.13 -4.82 -0.24
CA LYS A 104 2.07 -5.98 0.66
C LYS A 104 1.89 -5.57 2.13
N ARG A 105 2.59 -4.52 2.55
CA ARG A 105 2.47 -4.00 3.92
C ARG A 105 1.07 -3.48 4.19
N LYS A 106 0.50 -2.68 3.28
CA LYS A 106 -0.87 -2.16 3.34
C LYS A 106 -1.90 -3.28 3.40
N ASN A 107 -1.78 -4.27 2.50
CA ASN A 107 -2.69 -5.42 2.48
C ASN A 107 -2.65 -6.20 3.80
N ARG A 108 -1.47 -6.40 4.39
CA ARG A 108 -1.33 -7.03 5.70
C ARG A 108 -2.06 -6.26 6.80
N LEU A 109 -1.95 -4.93 6.84
CA LEU A 109 -2.65 -4.09 7.80
C LEU A 109 -4.17 -4.15 7.60
N LEU A 110 -4.64 -4.09 6.35
CA LEU A 110 -6.05 -4.24 6.01
C LEU A 110 -6.61 -5.61 6.40
N MET A 111 -5.87 -6.69 6.15
CA MET A 111 -6.27 -8.03 6.57
C MET A 111 -6.41 -8.16 8.08
N LYS A 112 -5.49 -7.52 8.85
CA LYS A 112 -5.60 -7.47 10.32
C LYS A 112 -6.80 -6.63 10.78
N ALA A 113 -7.05 -5.49 10.14
CA ALA A 113 -8.23 -4.67 10.43
C ALA A 113 -9.54 -5.44 10.17
N ALA A 114 -9.62 -6.17 9.05
CA ALA A 114 -10.77 -7.02 8.75
C ALA A 114 -10.98 -8.11 9.80
N GLU A 115 -9.90 -8.76 10.25
CA GLU A 115 -9.96 -9.75 11.34
C GLU A 115 -10.54 -9.15 12.64
N LEU A 116 -10.06 -7.97 13.04
CA LEU A 116 -10.53 -7.26 14.23
C LEU A 116 -12.00 -6.83 14.13
N TYR A 117 -12.46 -6.44 12.93
CA TYR A 117 -13.89 -6.16 12.70
C TYR A 117 -14.74 -7.43 12.76
N GLU A 118 -14.27 -8.55 12.19
CA GLU A 118 -14.97 -9.83 12.30
C GLU A 118 -15.12 -10.33 13.73
N GLN A 119 -14.09 -10.16 14.56
CA GLN A 119 -14.11 -10.50 15.99
C GLN A 119 -15.16 -9.69 16.77
N ARG A 120 -15.50 -8.49 16.28
CA ARG A 120 -16.51 -7.60 16.85
C ARG A 120 -17.89 -7.73 16.19
N ASP A 121 -18.04 -8.71 15.28
CA ASP A 121 -19.24 -8.93 14.46
C ASP A 121 -19.65 -7.71 13.60
N MET A 122 -18.67 -6.84 13.28
CA MET A 122 -18.82 -5.70 12.38
C MET A 122 -18.63 -6.16 10.95
N LEU A 123 -19.58 -6.95 10.45
CA LEU A 123 -19.47 -7.65 9.17
C LEU A 123 -19.40 -6.69 7.96
N PRO A 124 -20.18 -5.58 7.88
CA PRO A 124 -20.10 -4.65 6.75
C PRO A 124 -18.73 -4.03 6.61
N GLU A 125 -18.07 -3.65 7.71
CA GLU A 125 -16.75 -3.05 7.73
C GLU A 125 -15.69 -4.06 7.28
N ALA A 126 -15.77 -5.30 7.80
CA ALA A 126 -14.87 -6.38 7.40
C ALA A 126 -14.99 -6.69 5.91
N VAL A 127 -16.21 -6.81 5.40
CA VAL A 127 -16.51 -7.03 3.98
C VAL A 127 -15.91 -5.93 3.12
N GLY A 128 -16.16 -4.66 3.45
CA GLY A 128 -15.64 -3.53 2.68
C GLY A 128 -14.11 -3.50 2.58
N ILE A 129 -13.41 -3.91 3.66
CA ILE A 129 -11.95 -4.05 3.63
C ILE A 129 -11.51 -5.22 2.75
N LEU A 130 -12.13 -6.39 2.90
CA LEU A 130 -11.73 -7.57 2.13
C LEU A 130 -12.04 -7.42 0.64
N GLU A 131 -13.11 -6.73 0.27
CA GLU A 131 -13.40 -6.36 -1.12
C GLU A 131 -12.27 -5.51 -1.71
N ARG A 132 -11.80 -4.52 -0.96
CA ARG A 132 -10.68 -3.68 -1.36
C ARG A 132 -9.38 -4.47 -1.52
N VAL A 133 -9.08 -5.40 -0.61
CA VAL A 133 -7.91 -6.30 -0.74
C VAL A 133 -8.06 -7.21 -1.97
N MET A 134 -9.29 -7.66 -2.29
CA MET A 134 -9.57 -8.49 -3.47
C MET A 134 -9.31 -7.78 -4.80
N GLU A 135 -9.34 -6.44 -4.85
CA GLU A 135 -8.95 -5.67 -6.03
C GLU A 135 -7.46 -5.84 -6.35
N TYR A 136 -6.62 -5.97 -5.33
CA TYR A 136 -5.17 -6.18 -5.45
C TYR A 136 -4.78 -7.66 -5.60
N GLU A 137 -5.55 -8.55 -4.98
CA GLU A 137 -5.33 -10.01 -5.04
C GLU A 137 -6.51 -10.73 -5.70
N PRO A 138 -6.82 -10.43 -6.97
CA PRO A 138 -8.07 -10.85 -7.62
C PRO A 138 -8.20 -12.37 -7.83
N TYR A 139 -7.15 -13.13 -7.59
CA TYR A 139 -7.10 -14.58 -7.76
C TYR A 139 -6.89 -15.34 -6.45
N ASN A 140 -6.92 -14.64 -5.30
CA ASN A 140 -6.72 -15.27 -4.00
C ASN A 140 -7.97 -16.03 -3.56
N GLU A 141 -7.92 -17.36 -3.66
CA GLU A 141 -9.04 -18.24 -3.32
C GLU A 141 -9.40 -18.21 -1.83
N GLN A 142 -8.41 -18.06 -0.94
CA GLN A 142 -8.67 -18.01 0.50
C GLN A 142 -9.43 -16.73 0.87
N LEU A 143 -9.04 -15.61 0.26
CA LEU A 143 -9.73 -14.33 0.43
C LEU A 143 -11.15 -14.40 -0.14
N ALA A 144 -11.33 -15.00 -1.32
CA ALA A 144 -12.63 -15.21 -1.95
C ALA A 144 -13.56 -16.04 -1.04
N LEU A 145 -13.07 -17.16 -0.51
CA LEU A 145 -13.82 -18.00 0.41
C LEU A 145 -14.22 -17.26 1.69
N ARG A 146 -13.32 -16.44 2.23
CA ARG A 146 -13.59 -15.61 3.42
C ARG A 146 -14.69 -14.59 3.15
N LEU A 147 -14.62 -13.85 2.02
CA LEU A 147 -15.64 -12.90 1.59
C LEU A 147 -17.03 -13.56 1.45
N MET A 148 -17.07 -14.68 0.75
CA MET A 148 -18.32 -15.44 0.56
C MET A 148 -18.92 -15.87 1.92
N THR A 149 -18.05 -16.29 2.86
CA THR A 149 -18.50 -16.65 4.21
C THR A 149 -19.09 -15.47 4.96
N LEU A 150 -18.50 -14.28 4.82
CA LEU A 150 -19.01 -13.06 5.46
C LEU A 150 -20.33 -12.60 4.84
N TYR A 151 -20.51 -12.70 3.52
CA TYR A 151 -21.80 -12.42 2.87
C TYR A 151 -22.90 -13.31 3.42
N GLU A 152 -22.64 -14.61 3.59
CA GLU A 152 -23.60 -15.54 4.18
C GLU A 152 -23.91 -15.23 5.64
N ARG A 153 -22.89 -14.95 6.46
CA ARG A 153 -23.08 -14.51 7.86
C ARG A 153 -23.92 -13.23 7.96
N GLY A 154 -23.75 -12.31 7.02
CA GLY A 154 -24.55 -11.11 6.88
C GLY A 154 -25.95 -11.33 6.29
N GLY A 155 -26.34 -12.57 5.96
CA GLY A 155 -27.64 -12.92 5.40
C GLY A 155 -27.77 -12.71 3.89
N ASP A 156 -26.73 -12.28 3.19
CA ASP A 156 -26.75 -12.03 1.75
C ASP A 156 -26.14 -13.20 0.96
N ARG A 157 -26.86 -14.32 0.99
CA ARG A 157 -26.48 -15.50 0.21
C ARG A 157 -26.46 -15.23 -1.30
N SER A 158 -27.33 -14.35 -1.77
CA SER A 158 -27.39 -13.99 -3.19
C SER A 158 -26.09 -13.31 -3.65
N ARG A 159 -25.54 -12.44 -2.82
CA ARG A 159 -24.25 -11.79 -3.06
C ARG A 159 -23.10 -12.79 -3.08
N ALA A 160 -23.10 -13.76 -2.17
CA ALA A 160 -22.10 -14.81 -2.12
C ALA A 160 -22.10 -15.65 -3.42
N ILE A 161 -23.28 -16.08 -3.91
CA ILE A 161 -23.41 -16.85 -5.16
C ILE A 161 -22.97 -16.02 -6.37
N ARG A 162 -23.37 -14.75 -6.46
CA ARG A 162 -22.94 -13.85 -7.55
C ARG A 162 -21.42 -13.67 -7.56
N PHE A 163 -20.85 -13.38 -6.40
CA PHE A 163 -19.41 -13.24 -6.26
C PHE A 163 -18.65 -14.52 -6.66
N PHE A 164 -19.12 -15.70 -6.26
CA PHE A 164 -18.54 -16.99 -6.68
C PHE A 164 -18.51 -17.12 -8.20
N ASN A 165 -19.61 -16.82 -8.89
CA ASN A 165 -19.68 -16.91 -10.34
C ASN A 165 -18.73 -15.94 -11.02
N GLU A 166 -18.62 -14.71 -10.52
CA GLU A 166 -17.67 -13.71 -11.01
C GLU A 166 -16.22 -14.14 -10.80
N PHE A 167 -15.90 -14.65 -9.61
CA PHE A 167 -14.57 -15.16 -9.28
C PHE A 167 -14.18 -16.36 -10.16
N ARG A 168 -15.08 -17.34 -10.31
CA ARG A 168 -14.87 -18.49 -11.19
C ARG A 168 -14.63 -18.06 -12.64
N ASN A 169 -15.44 -17.15 -13.16
CA ASN A 169 -15.28 -16.66 -14.53
C ASN A 169 -13.97 -15.92 -14.71
N ARG A 170 -13.52 -15.13 -13.72
CA ARG A 170 -12.23 -14.45 -13.71
C ARG A 170 -11.05 -15.43 -13.77
N LEU A 171 -11.08 -16.49 -12.98
CA LEU A 171 -10.07 -17.54 -13.01
C LEU A 171 -10.02 -18.26 -14.37
N ALA A 172 -11.18 -18.63 -14.90
CA ALA A 172 -11.28 -19.32 -16.18
C ALA A 172 -10.81 -18.44 -17.35
N SER A 173 -11.21 -17.16 -17.38
CA SER A 173 -10.88 -16.26 -18.49
C SER A 173 -9.44 -15.78 -18.50
N ASN A 174 -8.83 -15.55 -17.32
CA ASN A 174 -7.53 -14.91 -17.23
C ASN A 174 -6.37 -15.89 -16.97
N LEU A 175 -6.67 -17.02 -16.32
CA LEU A 175 -5.65 -18.00 -15.92
C LEU A 175 -5.92 -19.40 -16.49
N GLU A 176 -7.06 -19.61 -17.17
CA GLU A 176 -7.49 -20.91 -17.71
C GLU A 176 -7.59 -22.03 -16.64
N ILE A 177 -7.88 -21.63 -15.38
CA ILE A 177 -8.04 -22.56 -14.25
C ILE A 177 -9.44 -22.46 -13.64
N TYR A 178 -9.79 -23.44 -12.81
CA TYR A 178 -11.03 -23.47 -12.04
C TYR A 178 -10.73 -23.32 -10.54
N PRO A 179 -11.69 -22.79 -9.75
CA PRO A 179 -11.55 -22.71 -8.30
C PRO A 179 -11.30 -24.09 -7.68
N GLY A 180 -10.47 -24.12 -6.65
CA GLY A 180 -10.18 -25.32 -5.88
C GLY A 180 -11.40 -25.92 -5.18
N SER A 181 -11.27 -27.16 -4.72
CA SER A 181 -12.37 -27.92 -4.10
C SER A 181 -12.99 -27.24 -2.88
N ALA A 182 -12.19 -26.50 -2.09
CA ALA A 182 -12.67 -25.80 -0.89
C ALA A 182 -13.75 -24.76 -1.19
N ILE A 183 -13.61 -24.03 -2.30
CA ILE A 183 -14.63 -23.08 -2.75
C ILE A 183 -15.78 -23.78 -3.45
N THR A 184 -15.48 -24.74 -4.37
CA THR A 184 -16.47 -25.40 -5.19
C THR A 184 -17.44 -26.28 -4.38
N GLN A 185 -17.00 -26.87 -3.27
CA GLN A 185 -17.87 -27.67 -2.39
C GLN A 185 -18.87 -26.85 -1.59
N LYS A 186 -18.63 -25.56 -1.47
CA LYS A 186 -19.50 -24.65 -0.72
C LYS A 186 -20.64 -24.12 -1.58
N TYR A 187 -20.47 -24.10 -2.90
CA TYR A 187 -21.40 -23.56 -3.91
C TYR A 187 -21.56 -24.49 -5.11
#